data_093620e097a63a505b00029f2a152c27
#
_entry.id   093620e097a63a505b00029f2a152c27
#
_cell.length_a   1.000
_cell.length_b   1.000
_cell.length_c   1.000
_cell.angle_alpha   90.00
_cell.angle_beta   90.00
_cell.angle_gamma   90.00
#
_symmetry.space_group_name_H-M   'P 1'
#
loop_
_entity.id
_entity.type
_entity.pdbx_description
1 polymer ?
#
loop_
_entity_poly.entity_id
_entity_poly.type
_entity_poly.pdbx_seq_one_letter_code
_entity_poly.pdbx_strand_id
1 'polypeptide(L)'
;MMCNKHSKNYYKKYKKWCDDYFYLHHRNEPRGIGVIFFDYKKENWDKDFAFVRDVGIVFSYLFKEIIAKKIKKRWKKKDKLIQNKKRGRYVEFNLLHDRGTKFGLQTGGNVEAILMSLPPTANWE
;
A
#
# COMPACT_ATOMS: atom_id res chain seq x y z
N MET A 1 18.95 4.73 -6.52
CA MET A 1 17.52 4.52 -6.14
C MET A 1 16.64 5.14 -7.23
N MET A 2 15.58 4.46 -7.68
CA MET A 2 14.74 4.89 -8.82
C MET A 2 14.23 6.33 -8.68
N CYS A 3 13.65 6.70 -7.53
CA CYS A 3 13.17 8.06 -7.29
C CYS A 3 14.22 9.15 -7.56
N ASN A 4 15.49 8.88 -7.26
CA ASN A 4 16.57 9.87 -7.43
C ASN A 4 16.92 10.16 -8.89
N LYS A 5 16.52 9.27 -9.83
CA LYS A 5 16.65 9.54 -11.26
C LYS A 5 15.73 10.67 -11.72
N HIS A 6 14.59 10.83 -11.05
CA HIS A 6 13.57 11.83 -11.38
C HIS A 6 13.70 13.10 -10.51
N SER A 7 13.92 12.92 -9.20
CA SER A 7 14.19 14.02 -8.27
C SER A 7 14.81 13.50 -6.98
N LYS A 8 15.83 14.20 -6.47
CA LYS A 8 16.47 13.90 -5.17
C LYS A 8 15.48 13.94 -3.99
N ASN A 9 14.39 14.70 -4.13
CA ASN A 9 13.39 14.87 -3.08
C ASN A 9 12.21 13.89 -3.16
N TYR A 10 12.01 13.18 -4.27
CA TYR A 10 10.81 12.35 -4.47
C TYR A 10 10.69 11.25 -3.43
N TYR A 11 11.77 10.55 -3.13
CA TYR A 11 11.70 9.50 -2.12
C TYR A 11 11.31 10.03 -0.75
N LYS A 12 11.98 11.08 -0.27
CA LYS A 12 11.69 11.69 1.04
C LYS A 12 10.26 12.21 1.12
N LYS A 13 9.81 12.94 0.09
CA LYS A 13 8.46 13.49 -0.02
C LYS A 13 7.40 12.39 0.00
N TYR A 14 7.53 11.41 -0.89
CA TYR A 14 6.51 10.39 -1.07
C TYR A 14 6.53 9.30 0.00
N LYS A 15 7.69 9.04 0.61
CA LYS A 15 7.79 8.18 1.79
C LYS A 15 7.10 8.81 2.99
N LYS A 16 7.35 10.08 3.26
CA LYS A 16 6.66 10.80 4.33
C LYS A 16 5.14 10.80 4.10
N TRP A 17 4.71 11.11 2.87
CA TRP A 17 3.29 11.07 2.53
C TRP A 17 2.68 9.68 2.74
N CYS A 18 3.39 8.63 2.34
CA CYS A 18 2.97 7.25 2.58
C CYS A 18 2.78 6.96 4.08
N ASP A 19 3.75 7.34 4.90
CA ASP A 19 3.71 7.10 6.34
C ASP A 19 2.56 7.86 7.01
N ASP A 20 2.36 9.12 6.64
CA ASP A 20 1.28 9.96 7.19
C ASP A 20 -0.10 9.45 6.75
N TYR A 21 -0.28 9.14 5.46
CA TYR A 21 -1.57 8.72 4.91
C TYR A 21 -2.05 7.38 5.45
N PHE A 22 -1.14 6.41 5.60
CA PHE A 22 -1.46 5.05 6.04
C PHE A 22 -1.32 4.85 7.55
N TYR A 23 -1.36 5.91 8.33
CA TYR A 23 -1.31 5.85 9.78
C TYR A 23 -2.69 5.55 10.38
N LEU A 24 -2.75 4.66 11.36
CA LEU A 24 -3.96 4.30 12.10
C LEU A 24 -4.04 5.14 13.38
N HIS A 25 -4.69 6.29 13.31
CA HIS A 25 -4.78 7.24 14.43
C HIS A 25 -5.41 6.64 15.68
N HIS A 26 -6.45 5.81 15.52
CA HIS A 26 -7.14 5.14 16.63
C HIS A 26 -6.30 4.06 17.32
N ARG A 27 -5.17 3.68 16.74
CA ARG A 27 -4.21 2.70 17.32
C ARG A 27 -2.85 3.27 17.62
N ASN A 28 -2.58 4.50 17.19
CA ASN A 28 -1.26 5.13 17.27
C ASN A 28 -0.15 4.27 16.64
N GLU A 29 -0.45 3.59 15.53
CA GLU A 29 0.53 2.76 14.81
C GLU A 29 0.36 2.87 13.29
N PRO A 30 1.43 2.63 12.50
CA PRO A 30 1.29 2.53 11.06
C PRO A 30 0.50 1.26 10.67
N ARG A 31 -0.35 1.36 9.64
CA ARG A 31 -1.06 0.21 9.08
C ARG A 31 -0.14 -0.96 8.72
N GLY A 32 1.06 -0.65 8.26
CA GLY A 32 2.09 -1.61 7.85
C GLY A 32 3.28 -0.88 7.22
N ILE A 33 4.17 -1.64 6.59
CA ILE A 33 5.34 -1.07 5.91
C ILE A 33 4.91 -0.55 4.54
N GLY A 34 5.04 0.76 4.33
CA GLY A 34 4.89 1.41 3.03
C GLY A 34 6.24 1.84 2.46
N VAL A 35 6.30 2.09 1.15
CA VAL A 35 7.51 2.60 0.48
C VAL A 35 7.30 4.03 0.02
N ILE A 36 6.48 4.25 -0.98
CA ILE A 36 6.10 5.57 -1.48
C ILE A 36 4.60 5.60 -1.77
N PHE A 37 4.00 6.76 -1.58
CA PHE A 37 2.65 7.07 -2.00
C PHE A 37 2.63 8.46 -2.62
N PHE A 38 1.95 8.62 -3.75
CA PHE A 38 1.83 9.90 -4.44
C PHE A 38 0.51 9.95 -5.21
N ASP A 39 0.02 11.17 -5.39
CA ASP A 39 -1.21 11.46 -6.08
C ASP A 39 -1.08 12.83 -6.77
N TYR A 40 -2.07 13.20 -7.61
CA TYR A 40 -2.17 14.52 -8.24
C TYR A 40 -0.91 15.01 -9.00
N LYS A 41 -0.16 14.09 -9.63
CA LYS A 41 0.94 14.48 -10.50
C LYS A 41 0.40 15.00 -11.83
N LYS A 42 0.50 16.30 -12.04
CA LYS A 42 0.00 17.01 -13.23
C LYS A 42 0.84 18.25 -13.60
N GLU A 43 2.09 18.28 -13.17
CA GLU A 43 2.97 19.43 -13.42
C GLU A 43 3.62 19.38 -14.80
N ASN A 44 4.06 18.19 -15.25
CA ASN A 44 4.67 17.99 -16.55
C ASN A 44 4.41 16.55 -17.00
N TRP A 45 3.62 16.40 -18.06
CA TRP A 45 3.18 15.10 -18.56
C TRP A 45 4.33 14.11 -18.81
N ASP A 46 5.35 14.53 -19.56
CA ASP A 46 6.44 13.63 -19.94
C ASP A 46 7.24 13.15 -18.73
N LYS A 47 7.56 14.07 -17.81
CA LYS A 47 8.29 13.75 -16.58
C LYS A 47 7.44 12.91 -15.63
N ASP A 48 6.17 13.23 -15.49
CA ASP A 48 5.26 12.51 -14.62
C ASP A 48 4.98 11.11 -15.14
N PHE A 49 4.75 10.97 -16.45
CA PHE A 49 4.61 9.66 -17.10
C PHE A 49 5.88 8.80 -16.96
N ALA A 50 7.06 9.38 -17.22
CA ALA A 50 8.32 8.67 -17.05
C ALA A 50 8.51 8.17 -15.62
N PHE A 51 8.17 9.00 -14.61
CA PHE A 51 8.24 8.59 -13.22
C PHE A 51 7.28 7.45 -12.89
N VAL A 52 6.01 7.56 -13.26
CA VAL A 52 4.99 6.52 -13.00
C VAL A 52 5.36 5.21 -13.67
N ARG A 53 5.81 5.27 -14.94
CA ARG A 53 6.30 4.09 -15.67
C ARG A 53 7.46 3.41 -14.94
N ASP A 54 8.46 4.17 -14.50
CA ASP A 54 9.62 3.62 -13.78
C ASP A 54 9.22 3.01 -12.42
N VAL A 55 8.23 3.61 -11.73
CA VAL A 55 7.64 3.00 -10.52
C VAL A 55 7.05 1.63 -10.84
N GLY A 56 6.26 1.50 -11.90
CA GLY A 56 5.66 0.22 -12.30
C GLY A 56 6.71 -0.85 -12.66
N ILE A 57 7.73 -0.48 -13.43
CA ILE A 57 8.82 -1.39 -13.80
C ILE A 57 9.58 -1.89 -12.56
N VAL A 58 9.97 -0.96 -11.68
CA VAL A 58 10.71 -1.31 -10.45
C VAL A 58 9.84 -2.12 -9.49
N PHE A 59 8.56 -1.80 -9.36
CA PHE A 59 7.61 -2.58 -8.56
C PHE A 59 7.56 -4.03 -9.04
N SER A 60 7.34 -4.25 -10.34
CA SER A 60 7.25 -5.60 -10.92
C SER A 60 8.53 -6.40 -10.71
N TYR A 61 9.68 -5.77 -10.89
CA TYR A 61 10.98 -6.41 -10.64
C TYR A 61 11.16 -6.77 -9.17
N LEU A 62 10.98 -5.82 -8.25
CA LEU A 62 11.17 -6.04 -6.81
C LEU A 62 10.17 -7.06 -6.26
N PHE A 63 8.91 -7.02 -6.72
CA PHE A 63 7.90 -7.99 -6.32
C PHE A 63 8.32 -9.41 -6.69
N LYS A 64 8.76 -9.63 -7.94
CA LYS A 64 9.29 -10.91 -8.41
C LYS A 64 10.46 -11.40 -7.53
N GLU A 65 11.43 -10.53 -7.25
CA GLU A 65 12.59 -10.85 -6.42
C GLU A 65 12.21 -11.24 -4.98
N ILE A 66 11.28 -10.49 -4.38
CA ILE A 66 10.80 -10.77 -3.02
C ILE A 66 10.05 -12.11 -2.98
N ILE A 67 9.17 -12.37 -3.94
CA ILE A 67 8.43 -13.63 -4.02
C ILE A 67 9.39 -14.81 -4.24
N ALA A 68 10.32 -14.70 -5.18
CA ALA A 68 11.30 -15.76 -5.43
C ALA A 68 12.11 -16.13 -4.17
N LYS A 69 12.48 -15.12 -3.36
CA LYS A 69 13.21 -15.34 -2.09
C LYS A 69 12.34 -15.90 -0.95
N LYS A 70 11.03 -15.66 -0.99
CA LYS A 70 10.14 -15.97 0.14
C LYS A 70 9.26 -17.19 -0.08
N ILE A 71 8.88 -17.51 -1.31
CA ILE A 71 7.89 -18.56 -1.63
C ILE A 71 8.25 -19.95 -1.10
N LYS A 72 9.54 -20.28 -1.05
CA LYS A 72 10.04 -21.56 -0.54
C LYS A 72 10.31 -21.58 0.97
N LYS A 73 10.14 -20.43 1.66
CA LYS A 73 10.37 -20.38 3.11
C LYS A 73 9.25 -21.06 3.85
N ARG A 74 9.61 -21.96 4.77
CA ARG A 74 8.64 -22.57 5.68
C ARG A 74 8.07 -21.50 6.61
N TRP A 75 6.79 -21.61 6.90
CA TRP A 75 6.09 -20.76 7.86
C TRP A 75 5.48 -21.60 8.99
N LYS A 76 5.28 -20.99 10.15
CA LYS A 76 4.69 -21.59 11.34
C LYS A 76 3.31 -20.97 11.63
N LYS A 77 2.52 -21.64 12.47
CA LYS A 77 1.23 -21.08 12.93
C LYS A 77 1.37 -19.67 13.48
N LYS A 78 2.46 -19.38 14.23
CA LYS A 78 2.77 -18.03 14.74
C LYS A 78 2.90 -16.99 13.62
N ASP A 79 3.54 -17.32 12.51
CA ASP A 79 3.69 -16.40 11.37
C ASP A 79 2.33 -16.09 10.75
N LYS A 80 1.45 -17.09 10.68
CA LYS A 80 0.07 -16.91 10.18
C LYS A 80 -0.77 -16.02 11.10
N LEU A 81 -0.64 -16.17 12.41
CA LEU A 81 -1.32 -15.30 13.38
C LEU A 81 -0.86 -13.84 13.23
N ILE A 82 0.46 -13.62 13.14
CA ILE A 82 1.03 -12.28 12.90
C ILE A 82 0.50 -11.70 11.58
N GLN A 83 0.49 -12.51 10.51
CA GLN A 83 -0.04 -12.08 9.22
C GLN A 83 -1.51 -11.66 9.31
N ASN A 84 -2.35 -12.48 9.94
CA ASN A 84 -3.77 -12.19 10.08
C ASN A 84 -4.01 -10.94 10.95
N LYS A 85 -3.24 -10.73 12.00
CA LYS A 85 -3.28 -9.51 12.81
C LYS A 85 -2.92 -8.27 11.96
N LYS A 86 -1.88 -8.34 11.13
CA LYS A 86 -1.54 -7.24 10.21
C LYS A 86 -2.58 -7.04 9.10
N ARG A 87 -3.26 -8.10 8.68
CA ARG A 87 -4.42 -8.00 7.78
C ARG A 87 -5.60 -7.28 8.44
N GLY A 88 -5.83 -7.48 9.74
CA GLY A 88 -6.80 -6.71 10.51
C GLY A 88 -6.51 -5.20 10.44
N ARG A 89 -5.24 -4.79 10.58
CA ARG A 89 -4.83 -3.38 10.42
C ARG A 89 -5.11 -2.83 9.03
N TYR A 90 -4.92 -3.65 8.00
CA TYR A 90 -5.25 -3.29 6.63
C TYR A 90 -6.77 -3.09 6.44
N VAL A 91 -7.58 -3.98 6.98
CA VAL A 91 -9.06 -3.86 6.95
C VAL A 91 -9.51 -2.59 7.66
N GLU A 92 -9.00 -2.32 8.86
CA GLU A 92 -9.32 -1.09 9.61
C GLU A 92 -9.00 0.16 8.80
N PHE A 93 -7.82 0.22 8.17
CA PHE A 93 -7.48 1.36 7.33
C PHE A 93 -8.48 1.55 6.20
N ASN A 94 -8.75 0.50 5.43
CA ASN A 94 -9.64 0.60 4.26
C ASN A 94 -11.06 1.01 4.64
N LEU A 95 -11.61 0.47 5.72
CA LEU A 95 -12.97 0.79 6.13
C LEU A 95 -13.09 2.15 6.83
N LEU A 96 -12.10 2.54 7.64
CA LEU A 96 -12.20 3.74 8.48
C LEU A 96 -11.55 4.97 7.86
N HIS A 97 -10.49 4.82 7.07
CA HIS A 97 -9.66 5.93 6.65
C HIS A 97 -9.49 6.07 5.13
N ASP A 98 -9.61 4.97 4.36
CA ASP A 98 -9.38 5.04 2.92
C ASP A 98 -10.47 5.83 2.21
N ARG A 99 -10.05 6.90 1.51
CA ARG A 99 -10.97 7.81 0.81
C ARG A 99 -11.71 7.13 -0.34
N GLY A 100 -11.01 6.27 -1.08
CA GLY A 100 -11.58 5.56 -2.23
C GLY A 100 -12.65 4.56 -1.80
N THR A 101 -12.37 3.73 -0.80
CA THR A 101 -13.33 2.77 -0.24
C THR A 101 -14.57 3.49 0.32
N LYS A 102 -14.36 4.54 1.12
CA LYS A 102 -15.47 5.32 1.69
C LYS A 102 -16.34 5.96 0.61
N PHE A 103 -15.72 6.61 -0.38
CA PHE A 103 -16.44 7.20 -1.50
C PHE A 103 -17.26 6.16 -2.26
N GLY A 104 -16.65 5.03 -2.64
CA GLY A 104 -17.35 3.97 -3.36
C GLY A 104 -18.56 3.43 -2.62
N LEU A 105 -18.43 3.17 -1.31
CA LEU A 105 -19.54 2.70 -0.47
C LEU A 105 -20.64 3.75 -0.29
N GLN A 106 -20.27 5.03 -0.12
CA GLN A 106 -21.23 6.11 0.08
C GLN A 106 -22.00 6.49 -1.19
N THR A 107 -21.42 6.28 -2.36
CA THR A 107 -22.05 6.61 -3.65
C THR A 107 -22.82 5.44 -4.27
N GLY A 108 -23.04 4.35 -3.54
CA GLY A 108 -23.78 3.19 -4.03
C GLY A 108 -23.04 2.36 -5.07
N GLY A 109 -21.70 2.36 -5.03
CA GLY A 109 -20.87 1.53 -5.90
C GLY A 109 -21.06 0.04 -5.62
N ASN A 110 -20.59 -0.81 -6.54
CA ASN A 110 -20.65 -2.25 -6.37
C ASN A 110 -19.81 -2.71 -5.17
N VAL A 111 -20.49 -3.11 -4.10
CA VAL A 111 -19.89 -3.50 -2.81
C VAL A 111 -18.88 -4.64 -2.98
N GLU A 112 -19.22 -5.66 -3.75
CA GLU A 112 -18.34 -6.80 -4.01
C GLU A 112 -17.02 -6.37 -4.68
N ALA A 113 -17.10 -5.48 -5.67
CA ALA A 113 -15.93 -4.95 -6.34
C ALA A 113 -15.10 -4.03 -5.42
N ILE A 114 -15.73 -3.25 -4.56
CA ILE A 114 -15.04 -2.37 -3.62
C ILE A 114 -14.32 -3.18 -2.54
N LEU A 115 -14.97 -4.17 -1.97
CA LEU A 115 -14.46 -4.96 -0.85
C LEU A 115 -13.58 -6.16 -1.28
N MET A 116 -13.46 -6.44 -2.59
CA MET A 116 -12.61 -7.52 -3.10
C MET A 116 -11.12 -7.37 -2.72
N SER A 117 -10.67 -6.16 -2.40
CA SER A 117 -9.30 -5.89 -1.95
C SER A 117 -9.03 -6.33 -0.51
N LEU A 118 -10.08 -6.60 0.27
CA LEU A 118 -9.93 -7.05 1.65
C LEU A 118 -9.47 -8.52 1.70
N PRO A 119 -8.64 -8.89 2.69
CA PRO A 119 -8.18 -10.25 2.82
C PRO A 119 -9.31 -11.19 3.25
N PRO A 120 -9.33 -12.45 2.79
CA PRO A 120 -10.38 -13.41 3.14
C PRO A 120 -10.39 -13.79 4.63
N THR A 121 -9.27 -13.56 5.33
CA THR A 121 -9.14 -13.79 6.78
C THR A 121 -8.33 -12.68 7.42
N ALA A 122 -8.79 -12.19 8.55
CA ALA A 122 -8.11 -11.21 9.38
C ALA A 122 -8.42 -11.48 10.86
N ASN A 123 -7.51 -11.09 11.76
CA ASN A 123 -7.70 -11.18 13.20
C ASN A 123 -7.34 -9.85 13.87
N TRP A 124 -7.93 -9.60 15.03
CA TRP A 124 -7.67 -8.39 15.83
C TRP A 124 -6.95 -8.67 17.15
N GLU A 125 -6.87 -9.92 17.55
CA GLU A 125 -6.20 -10.42 18.76
C GLU A 125 -4.86 -11.10 18.44
#